data_9a66607a109d3951db005832040f4c8f
#
_entry.id   9a66607a109d3951db005832040f4c8f
#
_cell.length_a   1.000
_cell.length_b   1.000
_cell.length_c   1.000
_cell.angle_alpha   90.00
_cell.angle_beta   90.00
_cell.angle_gamma   90.00
#
_symmetry.space_group_name_H-M   'P 1'
#
loop_
_entity.id
_entity.type
_entity.pdbx_description
1 polymer ?
#
loop_
_entity_poly.entity_id
_entity_poly.type
_entity_poly.pdbx_seq_one_letter_code
_entity_poly.pdbx_strand_id
1 'polypeptide(L)'
;MDMSTLSEASRMALGQLRDPATFNWTLVYILVLTMYIYSGEVQARRWNGIAAGLAFWFADWINEILNSALMHWTGQAPLWAETGNTGYQILVGLNAETMFLFLIAGIIYTRWLPADREMKIFGINNRLAIGFTISFFAVIVELFLNAIGVLNWHWSFWNGEYGLPVIIAFGYW
;
A
#
# COMPACT_ATOMS: atom_id res chain seq x y z
N MET A 1 15.04 14.34 15.75
CA MET A 1 13.62 14.08 16.09
C MET A 1 13.58 13.57 17.53
N ASP A 2 12.77 14.17 18.37
CA ASP A 2 12.63 13.73 19.77
C ASP A 2 11.72 12.48 19.79
N MET A 3 12.24 11.36 20.28
CA MET A 3 11.50 10.10 20.36
C MET A 3 10.37 10.14 21.40
N SER A 4 10.42 11.07 22.37
CA SER A 4 9.41 11.20 23.41
C SER A 4 8.06 11.75 22.90
N THR A 5 8.09 12.52 21.80
CA THR A 5 6.89 13.12 21.19
C THR A 5 6.21 12.19 20.19
N LEU A 6 6.89 11.12 19.75
CA LEU A 6 6.35 10.17 18.79
C LEU A 6 5.26 9.27 19.38
N SER A 7 4.27 8.92 18.58
CA SER A 7 3.29 7.89 18.93
C SER A 7 3.96 6.53 19.21
N GLU A 8 3.30 5.68 19.96
CA GLU A 8 3.80 4.32 20.24
C GLU A 8 4.01 3.54 18.94
N ALA A 9 3.04 3.57 18.03
CA ALA A 9 3.14 2.89 16.73
C ALA A 9 4.34 3.42 15.92
N SER A 10 4.62 4.74 15.94
CA SER A 10 5.79 5.32 15.28
C SER A 10 7.10 4.79 15.87
N ARG A 11 7.18 4.69 17.20
CA ARG A 11 8.37 4.14 17.87
C ARG A 11 8.59 2.66 17.54
N MET A 12 7.50 1.87 17.50
CA MET A 12 7.56 0.44 17.12
C MET A 12 8.05 0.28 15.69
N ALA A 13 7.45 1.00 14.73
CA ALA A 13 7.85 0.95 13.32
C ALA A 13 9.32 1.38 13.12
N LEU A 14 9.77 2.44 13.80
CA LEU A 14 11.17 2.86 13.75
C LEU A 14 12.12 1.83 14.39
N GLY A 15 11.68 1.13 15.42
CA GLY A 15 12.47 0.06 16.07
C GLY A 15 12.72 -1.14 15.17
N GLN A 16 11.85 -1.37 14.18
CA GLN A 16 11.97 -2.46 13.20
C GLN A 16 12.63 -1.99 11.88
N LEU A 17 12.84 -0.67 11.74
CA LEU A 17 13.25 -0.08 10.47
C LEU A 17 14.61 -0.60 10.03
N ARG A 18 14.63 -1.30 8.89
CA ARG A 18 15.83 -1.87 8.27
C ARG A 18 16.63 -2.79 9.18
N ASP A 19 15.95 -3.45 10.11
CA ASP A 19 16.56 -4.45 10.98
C ASP A 19 16.65 -5.79 10.25
N PRO A 20 17.84 -6.31 9.95
CA PRO A 20 18.00 -7.61 9.29
C PRO A 20 17.51 -8.79 10.15
N ALA A 21 17.35 -8.60 11.46
CA ALA A 21 16.83 -9.63 12.35
C ALA A 21 15.34 -9.93 12.12
N THR A 22 14.60 -9.00 11.49
CA THR A 22 13.19 -9.19 11.11
C THR A 22 13.01 -10.00 9.82
N PHE A 23 14.10 -10.26 9.07
CA PHE A 23 14.03 -11.00 7.82
C PHE A 23 13.40 -12.38 8.02
N ASN A 24 12.39 -12.69 7.19
CA ASN A 24 11.73 -13.99 7.18
C ASN A 24 11.47 -14.49 5.75
N TRP A 25 11.09 -15.77 5.64
CA TRP A 25 10.90 -16.42 4.36
C TRP A 25 9.68 -15.92 3.58
N THR A 26 8.73 -15.22 4.19
CA THR A 26 7.58 -14.61 3.52
C THR A 26 8.05 -13.66 2.43
N LEU A 27 9.07 -12.84 2.71
CA LEU A 27 9.67 -11.96 1.72
C LEU A 27 10.19 -12.72 0.50
N VAL A 28 10.86 -13.86 0.72
CA VAL A 28 11.40 -14.69 -0.37
C VAL A 28 10.25 -15.26 -1.21
N TYR A 29 9.18 -15.75 -0.57
CA TYR A 29 8.02 -16.28 -1.29
C TYR A 29 7.36 -15.22 -2.19
N ILE A 30 7.13 -14.02 -1.67
CA ILE A 30 6.50 -12.94 -2.43
C ILE A 30 7.41 -12.46 -3.56
N LEU A 31 8.72 -12.37 -3.32
CA LEU A 31 9.70 -12.06 -4.38
C LEU A 31 9.64 -13.09 -5.51
N VAL A 32 9.70 -14.38 -5.19
CA VAL A 32 9.64 -15.47 -6.20
C VAL A 32 8.31 -15.43 -6.96
N LEU A 33 7.19 -15.21 -6.26
CA LEU A 33 5.87 -15.06 -6.88
C LEU A 33 5.85 -13.86 -7.84
N THR A 34 6.41 -12.72 -7.42
CA THR A 34 6.52 -11.53 -8.27
C THR A 34 7.33 -11.83 -9.52
N MET A 35 8.50 -12.44 -9.38
CA MET A 35 9.35 -12.83 -10.53
C MET A 35 8.61 -13.79 -11.47
N TYR A 36 7.88 -14.76 -10.94
CA TYR A 36 7.09 -15.69 -11.73
C TYR A 36 6.00 -14.98 -12.55
N ILE A 37 5.23 -14.09 -11.92
CA ILE A 37 4.17 -13.32 -12.58
C ILE A 37 4.77 -12.42 -13.67
N TYR A 38 5.82 -11.67 -13.35
CA TYR A 38 6.48 -10.77 -14.31
C TYR A 38 7.12 -11.52 -15.47
N SER A 39 7.73 -12.68 -15.23
CA SER A 39 8.27 -13.51 -16.32
C SER A 39 7.16 -13.97 -17.28
N GLY A 40 5.99 -14.32 -16.76
CA GLY A 40 4.81 -14.64 -17.58
C GLY A 40 4.30 -13.45 -18.41
N GLU A 41 4.31 -12.24 -17.86
CA GLU A 41 3.97 -11.01 -18.59
C GLU A 41 4.98 -10.72 -19.72
N VAL A 42 6.28 -10.88 -19.44
CA VAL A 42 7.34 -10.70 -20.44
C VAL A 42 7.23 -11.73 -21.57
N GLN A 43 7.05 -13.01 -21.26
CA GLN A 43 6.88 -14.07 -22.24
C GLN A 43 5.67 -13.83 -23.14
N ALA A 44 4.57 -13.37 -22.54
CA ALA A 44 3.32 -13.02 -23.25
C ALA A 44 3.38 -11.64 -23.93
N ARG A 45 4.47 -10.88 -23.80
CA ARG A 45 4.65 -9.53 -24.33
C ARG A 45 3.57 -8.53 -23.85
N ARG A 46 3.05 -8.72 -22.63
CA ARG A 46 2.01 -7.85 -22.05
C ARG A 46 2.61 -6.65 -21.32
N TRP A 47 3.28 -5.80 -22.08
CA TRP A 47 4.03 -4.64 -21.56
C TRP A 47 3.17 -3.65 -20.78
N ASN A 48 1.88 -3.49 -21.14
CA ASN A 48 0.96 -2.63 -20.40
C ASN A 48 0.72 -3.11 -18.96
N GLY A 49 0.67 -4.44 -18.74
CA GLY A 49 0.58 -5.02 -17.41
C GLY A 49 1.82 -4.70 -16.57
N ILE A 50 3.01 -4.89 -17.16
CA ILE A 50 4.29 -4.57 -16.51
C ILE A 50 4.35 -3.07 -16.15
N ALA A 51 4.02 -2.20 -17.11
CA ALA A 51 4.02 -0.75 -16.88
C ALA A 51 3.04 -0.34 -15.76
N ALA A 52 1.86 -0.96 -15.70
CA ALA A 52 0.89 -0.69 -14.66
C ALA A 52 1.36 -1.19 -13.28
N GLY A 53 1.97 -2.37 -13.21
CA GLY A 53 2.59 -2.87 -11.98
C GLY A 53 3.66 -1.91 -11.45
N LEU A 54 4.55 -1.48 -12.32
CA LEU A 54 5.60 -0.51 -11.97
C LEU A 54 5.02 0.86 -11.58
N ALA A 55 3.99 1.34 -12.27
CA ALA A 55 3.35 2.61 -11.94
C ALA A 55 2.66 2.57 -10.57
N PHE A 56 1.97 1.47 -10.27
CA PHE A 56 1.29 1.28 -8.99
C PHE A 56 2.30 1.18 -7.84
N TRP A 57 3.35 0.41 -8.00
CA TRP A 57 4.48 0.34 -7.08
C TRP A 57 5.13 1.71 -6.85
N PHE A 58 5.37 2.48 -7.92
CA PHE A 58 5.98 3.81 -7.81
C PHE A 58 5.07 4.80 -7.07
N ALA A 59 3.76 4.76 -7.32
CA ALA A 59 2.78 5.58 -6.61
C ALA A 59 2.79 5.27 -5.10
N ASP A 60 2.84 3.99 -4.74
CA ASP A 60 2.97 3.54 -3.35
C ASP A 60 4.24 4.11 -2.69
N TRP A 61 5.39 4.03 -3.35
CA TRP A 61 6.62 4.62 -2.84
C TRP A 61 6.53 6.12 -2.59
N ILE A 62 5.86 6.88 -3.48
CA ILE A 62 5.63 8.31 -3.28
C ILE A 62 4.80 8.53 -2.01
N ASN A 63 3.70 7.79 -1.87
CA ASN A 63 2.81 7.90 -0.71
C ASN A 63 3.56 7.57 0.59
N GLU A 64 4.37 6.53 0.60
CA GLU A 64 5.12 6.11 1.78
C GLU A 64 6.26 7.07 2.16
N ILE A 65 6.90 7.68 1.17
CA ILE A 65 7.88 8.75 1.42
C ILE A 65 7.17 9.97 2.04
N LEU A 66 6.02 10.38 1.49
CA LEU A 66 5.23 11.48 2.04
C LEU A 66 4.70 11.17 3.44
N ASN A 67 4.25 9.95 3.68
CA ASN A 67 3.83 9.43 4.97
C ASN A 67 4.96 9.52 6.02
N SER A 68 6.15 9.06 5.66
CA SER A 68 7.33 9.14 6.52
C SER A 68 7.80 10.60 6.74
N ALA A 69 7.71 11.45 5.71
CA ALA A 69 8.02 12.86 5.81
C ALA A 69 7.06 13.60 6.75
N LEU A 70 5.78 13.27 6.73
CA LEU A 70 4.79 13.84 7.65
C LEU A 70 5.16 13.55 9.11
N MET A 71 5.54 12.32 9.44
CA MET A 71 6.03 11.98 10.78
C MET A 71 7.24 12.82 11.15
N HIS A 72 8.18 12.99 10.24
CA HIS A 72 9.39 13.77 10.48
C HIS A 72 9.08 15.26 10.72
N TRP A 73 8.20 15.86 9.90
CA TRP A 73 7.83 17.26 9.99
C TRP A 73 6.99 17.60 11.23
N THR A 74 6.08 16.70 11.59
CA THR A 74 5.20 16.90 12.75
C THR A 74 5.90 16.55 14.07
N GLY A 75 6.89 15.67 14.02
CA GLY A 75 7.52 15.10 15.22
C GLY A 75 6.57 14.22 16.04
N GLN A 76 5.47 13.73 15.45
CA GLN A 76 4.44 12.94 16.15
C GLN A 76 4.20 11.57 15.54
N ALA A 77 3.58 11.54 14.35
CA ALA A 77 3.20 10.29 13.70
C ALA A 77 3.03 10.45 12.18
N PRO A 78 3.15 9.36 11.41
CA PRO A 78 2.69 9.28 10.03
C PRO A 78 1.16 9.20 9.98
N LEU A 79 0.57 9.15 8.80
CA LEU A 79 -0.85 8.81 8.62
C LEU A 79 -1.11 7.37 9.04
N TRP A 80 -0.23 6.48 8.63
CA TRP A 80 -0.22 5.07 9.03
C TRP A 80 1.20 4.60 9.36
N ALA A 81 1.30 3.70 10.32
CA ALA A 81 2.54 3.02 10.69
C ALA A 81 2.31 1.50 10.66
N GLU A 82 3.26 0.77 10.11
CA GLU A 82 3.24 -0.68 10.15
C GLU A 82 4.02 -1.17 11.38
N THR A 83 3.34 -1.92 12.23
CA THR A 83 3.87 -2.42 13.51
C THR A 83 3.83 -3.94 13.61
N GLY A 84 3.30 -4.58 12.57
CA GLY A 84 3.24 -6.04 12.48
C GLY A 84 4.61 -6.70 12.34
N ASN A 85 4.66 -8.00 12.54
CA ASN A 85 5.86 -8.79 12.27
C ASN A 85 6.00 -8.97 10.75
N THR A 86 6.83 -8.15 10.13
CA THR A 86 7.07 -8.14 8.68
C THR A 86 8.42 -8.73 8.34
N GLY A 87 8.63 -9.10 7.07
CA GLY A 87 9.90 -9.65 6.64
C GLY A 87 11.03 -8.64 6.60
N TYR A 88 10.76 -7.39 6.28
CA TYR A 88 11.76 -6.33 6.29
C TYR A 88 11.11 -4.95 6.16
N GLN A 89 11.15 -4.14 7.20
CA GLN A 89 10.61 -2.78 7.20
C GLN A 89 11.53 -1.82 6.46
N ILE A 90 11.01 -1.11 5.46
CA ILE A 90 11.79 -0.18 4.61
C ILE A 90 11.56 1.27 5.02
N LEU A 91 10.29 1.66 5.19
CA LEU A 91 9.80 2.94 5.69
C LEU A 91 8.79 2.68 6.81
N VAL A 92 8.34 3.69 7.52
CA VAL A 92 7.46 3.50 8.69
C VAL A 92 6.12 2.84 8.37
N GLY A 93 5.62 2.97 7.15
CA GLY A 93 4.39 2.34 6.68
C GLY A 93 4.60 1.35 5.55
N LEU A 94 5.86 1.05 5.17
CA LEU A 94 6.19 0.18 4.04
C LEU A 94 7.15 -0.91 4.42
N ASN A 95 6.77 -2.14 4.21
CA ASN A 95 7.65 -3.30 4.24
C ASN A 95 7.93 -3.85 2.83
N ALA A 96 8.90 -4.72 2.72
CA ALA A 96 9.31 -5.30 1.44
C ALA A 96 8.24 -6.21 0.83
N GLU A 97 7.44 -6.89 1.65
CA GLU A 97 6.35 -7.74 1.20
C GLU A 97 5.26 -6.91 0.54
N THR A 98 4.82 -5.84 1.18
CA THR A 98 3.81 -4.91 0.66
C THR A 98 4.30 -4.30 -0.65
N MET A 99 5.56 -3.88 -0.73
CA MET A 99 6.17 -3.37 -1.96
C MET A 99 6.01 -4.35 -3.14
N PHE A 100 6.28 -5.66 -2.95
CA PHE A 100 6.11 -6.66 -3.99
C PHE A 100 4.63 -6.95 -4.30
N LEU A 101 3.74 -6.87 -3.30
CA LEU A 101 2.30 -7.00 -3.52
C LEU A 101 1.76 -5.89 -4.42
N PHE A 102 2.22 -4.66 -4.28
CA PHE A 102 1.83 -3.54 -5.16
C PHE A 102 2.27 -3.77 -6.62
N LEU A 103 3.46 -4.32 -6.83
CA LEU A 103 3.91 -4.74 -8.17
C LEU A 103 2.94 -5.75 -8.80
N ILE A 104 2.49 -6.75 -8.05
CA ILE A 104 1.55 -7.76 -8.52
C ILE A 104 0.16 -7.16 -8.73
N ALA A 105 -0.32 -6.36 -7.79
CA ALA A 105 -1.65 -5.77 -7.80
C ALA A 105 -1.87 -4.92 -9.05
N GLY A 106 -0.93 -4.09 -9.45
CA GLY A 106 -1.03 -3.29 -10.66
C GLY A 106 -1.23 -4.14 -11.94
N ILE A 107 -0.57 -5.30 -12.03
CA ILE A 107 -0.80 -6.25 -13.14
C ILE A 107 -2.22 -6.83 -13.07
N ILE A 108 -2.68 -7.25 -11.89
CA ILE A 108 -4.01 -7.83 -11.71
C ILE A 108 -5.09 -6.82 -12.09
N TYR A 109 -4.95 -5.58 -11.65
CA TYR A 109 -5.93 -4.52 -11.90
C TYR A 109 -6.08 -4.20 -13.39
N THR A 110 -4.99 -4.25 -14.17
CA THR A 110 -5.11 -4.07 -15.62
C THR A 110 -5.94 -5.15 -16.31
N ARG A 111 -6.00 -6.35 -15.75
CA ARG A 111 -6.79 -7.46 -16.29
C ARG A 111 -8.28 -7.32 -16.03
N TRP A 112 -8.66 -6.52 -15.03
CA TRP A 112 -10.06 -6.21 -14.74
C TRP A 112 -10.61 -5.08 -15.61
N LEU A 113 -9.71 -4.32 -16.27
CA LEU A 113 -10.13 -3.21 -17.13
C LEU A 113 -10.70 -3.74 -18.44
N PRO A 114 -11.94 -3.32 -18.83
CA PRO A 114 -12.49 -3.61 -20.13
C PRO A 114 -11.61 -3.10 -21.28
N ALA A 115 -11.53 -3.84 -22.38
CA ALA A 115 -10.79 -3.42 -23.57
C ALA A 115 -11.35 -2.11 -24.16
N ASP A 116 -12.67 -2.00 -24.18
CA ASP A 116 -13.36 -0.78 -24.60
C ASP A 116 -13.24 0.32 -23.52
N ARG A 117 -12.53 1.39 -23.86
CA ARG A 117 -12.29 2.53 -22.94
C ARG A 117 -13.53 3.40 -22.74
N GLU A 118 -14.44 3.43 -23.71
CA GLU A 118 -15.66 4.22 -23.67
C GLU A 118 -16.81 3.50 -22.96
N MET A 119 -16.66 2.21 -22.68
CA MET A 119 -17.63 1.43 -21.92
C MET A 119 -17.89 2.08 -20.57
N LYS A 120 -19.18 2.20 -20.22
CA LYS A 120 -19.63 2.74 -18.92
C LYS A 120 -20.15 1.60 -18.03
N ILE A 121 -19.83 1.67 -16.74
CA ILE A 121 -20.35 0.80 -15.69
C ILE A 121 -21.23 1.69 -14.80
N PHE A 122 -22.54 1.40 -14.73
CA PHE A 122 -23.54 2.23 -14.04
C PHE A 122 -23.51 3.71 -14.45
N GLY A 123 -23.23 4.01 -15.74
CA GLY A 123 -23.14 5.36 -16.26
C GLY A 123 -21.82 6.08 -16.02
N ILE A 124 -20.91 5.48 -15.26
CA ILE A 124 -19.57 6.02 -14.91
C ILE A 124 -18.53 5.42 -15.87
N ASN A 125 -17.47 6.18 -16.20
CA ASN A 125 -16.33 5.63 -16.93
C ASN A 125 -15.80 4.37 -16.24
N ASN A 126 -15.57 3.31 -17.00
CA ASN A 126 -15.19 2.01 -16.43
C ASN A 126 -13.87 2.07 -15.64
N ARG A 127 -12.91 2.94 -16.00
CA ARG A 127 -11.66 3.09 -15.24
C ARG A 127 -11.93 3.64 -13.84
N LEU A 128 -12.78 4.67 -13.75
CA LEU A 128 -13.20 5.22 -12.47
C LEU A 128 -14.01 4.20 -11.65
N ALA A 129 -14.99 3.54 -12.27
CA ALA A 129 -15.81 2.55 -11.57
C ALA A 129 -14.96 1.39 -11.00
N ILE A 130 -13.99 0.89 -11.77
CA ILE A 130 -13.09 -0.17 -11.32
C ILE A 130 -12.11 0.37 -10.27
N GLY A 131 -11.56 1.59 -10.46
CA GLY A 131 -10.74 2.24 -9.45
C GLY A 131 -11.46 2.35 -8.10
N PHE A 132 -12.70 2.86 -8.09
CA PHE A 132 -13.54 2.89 -6.88
C PHE A 132 -13.71 1.52 -6.24
N THR A 133 -13.99 0.51 -7.05
CA THR A 133 -14.18 -0.86 -6.54
C THR A 133 -12.89 -1.38 -5.89
N ILE A 134 -11.75 -1.18 -6.52
CA ILE A 134 -10.45 -1.62 -6.01
C ILE A 134 -10.12 -0.87 -4.70
N SER A 135 -10.28 0.46 -4.68
CA SER A 135 -10.04 1.29 -3.50
C SER A 135 -10.94 0.87 -2.33
N PHE A 136 -12.20 0.56 -2.60
CA PHE A 136 -13.12 0.07 -1.58
C PHE A 136 -12.66 -1.25 -0.95
N PHE A 137 -12.21 -2.21 -1.76
CA PHE A 137 -11.66 -3.46 -1.23
C PHE A 137 -10.33 -3.25 -0.51
N ALA A 138 -9.45 -2.36 -0.98
CA ALA A 138 -8.22 -2.02 -0.28
C ALA A 138 -8.50 -1.45 1.11
N VAL A 139 -9.46 -0.54 1.24
CA VAL A 139 -9.89 0.00 2.54
C VAL A 139 -10.41 -1.09 3.48
N ILE A 140 -11.19 -2.07 2.97
CA ILE A 140 -11.65 -3.20 3.80
C ILE A 140 -10.46 -4.01 4.34
N VAL A 141 -9.47 -4.28 3.50
CA VAL A 141 -8.24 -4.98 3.92
C VAL A 141 -7.51 -4.17 4.99
N GLU A 142 -7.35 -2.87 4.81
CA GLU A 142 -6.68 -2.03 5.81
C GLU A 142 -7.44 -1.89 7.12
N LEU A 143 -8.78 -1.83 7.07
CA LEU A 143 -9.60 -1.88 8.29
C LEU A 143 -9.34 -3.16 9.08
N PHE A 144 -9.22 -4.29 8.38
CA PHE A 144 -8.86 -5.55 9.01
C PHE A 144 -7.44 -5.52 9.59
N LEU A 145 -6.45 -5.04 8.83
CA LEU A 145 -5.06 -4.93 9.30
C LEU A 145 -4.94 -3.97 10.50
N ASN A 146 -5.72 -2.90 10.51
CA ASN A 146 -5.79 -1.98 11.63
C ASN A 146 -6.45 -2.64 12.87
N ALA A 147 -7.53 -3.39 12.67
CA ALA A 147 -8.22 -4.09 13.76
C ALA A 147 -7.34 -5.15 14.45
N ILE A 148 -6.42 -5.79 13.72
CA ILE A 148 -5.48 -6.77 14.28
C ILE A 148 -4.13 -6.16 14.70
N GLY A 149 -3.97 -4.83 14.60
CA GLY A 149 -2.78 -4.11 15.05
C GLY A 149 -1.52 -4.26 14.18
N VAL A 150 -1.68 -4.72 12.94
CA VAL A 150 -0.57 -4.80 11.96
C VAL A 150 -0.30 -3.45 11.34
N LEU A 151 -1.36 -2.72 11.00
CA LEU A 151 -1.33 -1.35 10.49
C LEU A 151 -1.99 -0.43 11.53
N ASN A 152 -1.42 0.73 11.79
CA ASN A 152 -1.95 1.66 12.78
C ASN A 152 -2.15 3.05 12.16
N TRP A 153 -3.40 3.49 12.08
CA TRP A 153 -3.78 4.84 11.71
C TRP A 153 -3.75 5.76 12.93
N HIS A 154 -3.13 6.90 12.82
CA HIS A 154 -2.90 7.75 13.99
C HIS A 154 -3.81 8.97 14.07
N TRP A 155 -3.97 9.71 12.98
CA TRP A 155 -4.62 11.02 13.02
C TRP A 155 -6.15 10.90 13.12
N SER A 156 -6.80 11.77 13.94
CA SER A 156 -8.23 11.72 14.16
C SER A 156 -9.06 11.95 12.90
N PHE A 157 -8.58 12.75 11.95
CA PHE A 157 -9.23 12.93 10.65
C PHE A 157 -9.13 11.69 9.76
N TRP A 158 -8.20 10.79 10.05
CA TRP A 158 -7.96 9.54 9.33
C TRP A 158 -8.56 8.34 10.07
N ASN A 159 -8.45 8.30 11.38
CA ASN A 159 -8.89 7.20 12.26
C ASN A 159 -10.09 7.54 13.14
N GLY A 160 -10.69 8.73 13.01
CA GLY A 160 -11.85 9.17 13.78
C GLY A 160 -13.19 8.84 13.10
N GLU A 161 -14.27 9.43 13.62
CA GLU A 161 -15.64 9.25 13.12
C GLU A 161 -15.78 9.49 11.61
N TYR A 162 -15.01 10.43 11.07
CA TYR A 162 -14.99 10.76 9.64
C TYR A 162 -13.84 10.11 8.85
N GLY A 163 -12.99 9.31 9.51
CA GLY A 163 -11.80 8.73 8.91
C GLY A 163 -12.12 7.84 7.71
N LEU A 164 -13.08 6.94 7.84
CA LEU A 164 -13.47 6.04 6.76
C LEU A 164 -13.96 6.77 5.50
N PRO A 165 -14.86 7.77 5.57
CA PRO A 165 -15.22 8.60 4.42
C PRO A 165 -14.01 9.33 3.80
N VAL A 166 -13.10 9.85 4.61
CA VAL A 166 -11.88 10.55 4.13
C VAL A 166 -10.95 9.59 3.39
N ILE A 167 -10.73 8.39 3.96
CA ILE A 167 -9.90 7.35 3.33
C ILE A 167 -10.50 6.92 1.99
N ILE A 168 -11.80 6.65 1.94
CA ILE A 168 -12.48 6.26 0.70
C ILE A 168 -12.41 7.39 -0.34
N ALA A 169 -12.55 8.65 0.09
CA ALA A 169 -12.59 9.78 -0.82
C ALA A 169 -11.21 10.22 -1.34
N PHE A 170 -10.16 10.10 -0.53
CA PHE A 170 -8.86 10.72 -0.81
C PHE A 170 -7.65 9.80 -0.64
N GLY A 171 -7.79 8.67 0.02
CA GLY A 171 -6.65 7.84 0.40
C GLY A 171 -6.17 6.89 -0.69
N TYR A 172 -6.99 6.56 -1.67
CA TYR A 172 -6.73 5.49 -2.65
C TYR A 172 -7.05 5.85 -4.11
N TRP A 173 -7.05 7.15 -4.44
CA TRP A 173 -7.36 7.65 -5.78
C TRP A 173 -6.12 8.04 -6.56
#